data_68bb678860ab6bf80642a4f2c3e92ce9
#
_entry.id   68bb678860ab6bf80642a4f2c3e92ce9
#
_cell.length_a   1.000
_cell.length_b   1.000
_cell.length_c   1.000
_cell.angle_alpha   90.00
_cell.angle_beta   90.00
_cell.angle_gamma   90.00
#
_symmetry.space_group_name_H-M   'P 1'
#
loop_
_entity.id
_entity.type
_entity.pdbx_description
1 polymer ?
#
loop_
_entity_poly.entity_id
_entity_poly.type
_entity_poly.pdbx_seq_one_letter_code
_entity_poly.pdbx_strand_id
1 'polypeptide(L)'
;LKEKEPGGFTGPTEFAKRIPGRQLYEDCYICGEIDFIFGSATAYFKNCELYALNRNEKINSYYTAPSTYSNQKYGYVFDHCRLTGNCPDRTVMLSRPWRIYAKAVFLNCEMSGQITETGFSDWNKEESHDTCYYAEYNCHGEGYVPQKRPPYVHQLTEAEAEEYTMEKVLNAPVYPAEP
;
A
#
# COMPACT_ATOMS: atom_id res chain seq x y z
N LEU A 1 -2.26 14.99 13.69
CA LEU A 1 -0.93 14.72 14.22
C LEU A 1 -0.89 15.27 15.63
N LYS A 2 -0.75 14.41 16.65
CA LYS A 2 -0.42 14.92 17.98
C LYS A 2 0.90 15.67 17.86
N GLU A 3 0.95 16.91 18.36
CA GLU A 3 2.19 17.59 18.56
C GLU A 3 3.13 16.70 19.35
N LYS A 4 4.37 16.62 18.90
CA LYS A 4 5.40 15.92 19.65
C LYS A 4 5.63 16.70 20.93
N GLU A 5 5.26 16.13 22.07
CA GLU A 5 5.70 16.65 23.34
C GLU A 5 7.24 16.67 23.39
N PRO A 6 7.87 17.60 24.11
CA PRO A 6 9.31 17.60 24.31
C PRO A 6 9.77 16.23 24.82
N GLY A 7 10.62 15.57 24.10
CA GLY A 7 10.96 14.15 24.30
C GLY A 7 9.88 13.20 23.82
N GLY A 8 8.84 13.74 23.21
CA GLY A 8 7.68 13.02 22.78
C GLY A 8 7.92 12.13 21.60
N PHE A 9 6.88 11.49 21.13
CA PHE A 9 6.89 10.32 20.33
C PHE A 9 7.64 10.47 18.99
N THR A 10 8.96 10.48 19.08
CA THR A 10 9.85 10.21 17.95
C THR A 10 10.27 8.74 17.93
N GLY A 11 9.79 8.00 18.92
CA GLY A 11 10.17 6.63 19.15
C GLY A 11 9.45 5.63 18.28
N PRO A 12 9.65 4.36 18.58
CA PRO A 12 9.07 3.27 17.82
C PRO A 12 7.55 3.39 17.75
N THR A 13 7.02 3.23 16.56
CA THR A 13 5.59 3.36 16.27
C THR A 13 4.73 2.30 17.00
N GLU A 14 5.34 1.25 17.53
CA GLU A 14 4.68 0.26 18.38
C GLU A 14 4.04 0.84 19.64
N PHE A 15 4.53 1.97 20.13
CA PHE A 15 3.95 2.68 21.26
C PHE A 15 2.83 3.65 20.87
N ALA A 16 2.67 3.94 19.57
CA ALA A 16 1.57 4.78 19.13
C ALA A 16 0.28 3.97 19.07
N LYS A 17 -0.76 4.42 19.75
CA LYS A 17 -2.08 3.83 19.62
C LYS A 17 -2.55 4.00 18.17
N ARG A 18 -2.72 2.89 17.46
CA ARG A 18 -3.28 2.85 16.13
C ARG A 18 -4.80 2.89 16.24
N ILE A 19 -5.44 3.68 15.40
CA ILE A 19 -6.89 3.79 15.35
C ILE A 19 -7.35 3.09 14.07
N PRO A 20 -8.02 1.92 14.17
CA PRO A 20 -8.61 1.30 13.00
C PRO A 20 -9.72 2.20 12.47
N GLY A 21 -9.83 2.30 11.15
CA GLY A 21 -10.83 3.13 10.49
C GLY A 21 -11.12 2.62 9.10
N ARG A 22 -12.19 3.12 8.50
CA ARG A 22 -12.53 2.88 7.10
C ARG A 22 -12.46 4.18 6.34
N GLN A 23 -11.92 4.10 5.13
CA GLN A 23 -11.76 5.27 4.26
C GLN A 23 -12.12 4.89 2.84
N LEU A 24 -12.85 5.77 2.16
CA LEU A 24 -13.12 5.69 0.74
C LEU A 24 -12.56 6.93 0.06
N TYR A 25 -11.79 6.69 -0.98
CA TYR A 25 -11.31 7.71 -1.91
C TYR A 25 -11.82 7.34 -3.30
N GLU A 26 -12.60 8.19 -3.92
CA GLU A 26 -13.16 7.98 -5.26
C GLU A 26 -12.83 9.18 -6.13
N ASP A 27 -12.35 8.92 -7.34
CA ASP A 27 -12.01 9.94 -8.35
C ASP A 27 -11.03 11.02 -7.82
N CYS A 28 -10.11 10.63 -6.94
CA CYS A 28 -9.18 11.56 -6.29
C CYS A 28 -7.83 11.62 -7.01
N TYR A 29 -7.20 12.78 -6.99
CA TYR A 29 -5.79 12.96 -7.27
C TYR A 29 -5.02 13.07 -5.96
N ILE A 30 -4.07 12.16 -5.73
CA ILE A 30 -3.27 12.10 -4.50
C ILE A 30 -1.80 12.09 -4.90
N CYS A 31 -1.02 13.06 -4.44
CA CYS A 31 0.41 13.11 -4.74
C CYS A 31 1.26 13.19 -3.48
N GLY A 32 2.46 12.69 -3.59
CA GLY A 32 3.42 12.73 -2.49
C GLY A 32 4.77 12.10 -2.84
N GLU A 33 5.67 12.12 -1.88
CA GLU A 33 7.04 11.62 -2.05
C GLU A 33 7.17 10.19 -1.54
N ILE A 34 7.43 10.01 -0.24
CA ILE A 34 7.64 8.69 0.37
C ILE A 34 6.48 8.35 1.28
N ASP A 35 5.99 7.10 1.15
CA ASP A 35 4.98 6.54 2.05
C ASP A 35 3.75 7.46 2.19
N PHE A 36 3.35 8.14 1.11
CA PHE A 36 2.33 9.19 1.22
C PHE A 36 0.92 8.63 1.46
N ILE A 37 0.71 7.34 1.27
CA ILE A 37 -0.46 6.60 1.75
C ILE A 37 0.01 5.62 2.82
N PHE A 38 -0.19 5.97 4.10
CA PHE A 38 0.30 5.15 5.20
C PHE A 38 -0.70 5.04 6.36
N GLY A 39 -0.50 4.06 7.23
CA GLY A 39 -1.32 3.86 8.41
C GLY A 39 -2.01 2.51 8.47
N SER A 40 -2.98 2.36 9.39
CA SER A 40 -3.64 1.09 9.71
C SER A 40 -5.11 1.02 9.30
N ALA A 41 -5.61 2.00 8.57
CA ALA A 41 -6.99 1.99 8.09
C ALA A 41 -7.24 0.86 7.08
N THR A 42 -8.47 0.37 7.01
CA THR A 42 -9.00 -0.27 5.81
C THR A 42 -9.41 0.84 4.85
N ALA A 43 -8.72 0.98 3.73
CA ALA A 43 -8.98 2.04 2.78
C ALA A 43 -9.19 1.50 1.36
N TYR A 44 -10.22 2.02 0.69
CA TYR A 44 -10.52 1.70 -0.69
C TYR A 44 -10.31 2.94 -1.56
N PHE A 45 -9.48 2.78 -2.59
CA PHE A 45 -9.20 3.82 -3.57
C PHE A 45 -9.78 3.37 -4.91
N LYS A 46 -10.74 4.12 -5.44
CA LYS A 46 -11.41 3.81 -6.69
C LYS A 46 -11.19 4.92 -7.71
N ASN A 47 -10.75 4.58 -8.92
CA ASN A 47 -10.49 5.51 -10.01
C ASN A 47 -9.55 6.68 -9.62
N CYS A 48 -8.67 6.49 -8.65
CA CYS A 48 -7.76 7.54 -8.21
C CYS A 48 -6.51 7.62 -9.07
N GLU A 49 -5.94 8.80 -9.21
CA GLU A 49 -4.58 8.96 -9.67
C GLU A 49 -3.65 9.15 -8.47
N LEU A 50 -2.66 8.27 -8.36
CA LEU A 50 -1.60 8.33 -7.35
C LEU A 50 -0.33 8.79 -8.02
N TYR A 51 0.14 9.99 -7.69
CA TYR A 51 1.25 10.64 -8.37
C TYR A 51 2.49 10.72 -7.48
N ALA A 52 3.56 10.00 -7.85
CA ALA A 52 4.82 10.00 -7.12
C ALA A 52 5.70 11.18 -7.54
N LEU A 53 6.16 11.96 -6.56
CA LEU A 53 7.02 13.12 -6.76
C LEU A 53 8.50 12.70 -6.76
N ASN A 54 9.25 13.20 -7.76
CA ASN A 54 10.67 12.94 -7.92
C ASN A 54 11.49 13.67 -6.85
N ARG A 55 12.38 12.94 -6.19
CA ARG A 55 13.32 13.45 -5.17
C ARG A 55 14.78 13.41 -5.62
N ASN A 56 15.05 12.96 -6.83
CA ASN A 56 16.39 12.72 -7.36
C ASN A 56 17.20 11.70 -6.55
N GLU A 57 16.52 10.66 -6.07
CA GLU A 57 17.10 9.57 -5.30
C GLU A 57 17.09 8.26 -6.11
N LYS A 58 17.91 7.28 -5.70
CA LYS A 58 17.94 5.95 -6.34
C LYS A 58 16.58 5.26 -6.31
N ILE A 59 15.90 5.32 -5.17
CA ILE A 59 14.48 5.01 -5.02
C ILE A 59 13.78 6.31 -4.65
N ASN A 60 13.00 6.84 -5.55
CA ASN A 60 12.38 8.14 -5.41
C ASN A 60 11.17 8.11 -4.48
N SER A 61 10.37 7.05 -4.55
CA SER A 61 9.10 7.02 -3.83
C SER A 61 8.69 5.59 -3.48
N TYR A 62 7.82 5.51 -2.48
CA TYR A 62 6.93 4.38 -2.20
C TYR A 62 5.52 4.94 -2.13
N TYR A 63 4.60 4.41 -2.93
CA TYR A 63 3.21 4.87 -2.88
C TYR A 63 2.61 4.61 -1.51
N THR A 64 2.87 3.43 -0.92
CA THR A 64 2.20 3.04 0.32
C THR A 64 3.14 2.43 1.36
N ALA A 65 2.78 2.64 2.64
CA ALA A 65 3.39 1.98 3.78
C ALA A 65 2.30 1.55 4.78
N PRO A 66 1.64 0.41 4.54
CA PRO A 66 0.57 -0.05 5.43
C PRO A 66 1.13 -0.54 6.77
N SER A 67 0.34 -0.32 7.83
CA SER A 67 0.57 -0.87 9.17
C SER A 67 -0.67 -1.63 9.67
N THR A 68 -1.22 -2.45 8.79
CA THR A 68 -2.41 -3.27 9.06
C THR A 68 -2.22 -4.12 10.30
N TYR A 69 -3.28 -4.33 11.09
CA TYR A 69 -3.25 -5.23 12.24
C TYR A 69 -3.25 -6.69 11.80
N SER A 70 -2.72 -7.58 12.65
CA SER A 70 -2.69 -9.04 12.39
C SER A 70 -4.07 -9.61 12.14
N ASN A 71 -5.07 -9.18 12.94
CA ASN A 71 -6.46 -9.63 12.89
C ASN A 71 -7.33 -8.88 11.86
N GLN A 72 -6.81 -7.89 11.14
CA GLN A 72 -7.56 -7.11 10.17
C GLN A 72 -7.57 -7.82 8.81
N LYS A 73 -8.78 -8.13 8.29
CA LYS A 73 -8.93 -8.83 7.02
C LYS A 73 -8.35 -8.02 5.85
N TYR A 74 -8.66 -6.73 5.75
CA TYR A 74 -8.26 -5.86 4.65
C TYR A 74 -7.37 -4.71 5.12
N GLY A 75 -6.43 -4.30 4.28
CA GLY A 75 -5.64 -3.08 4.38
C GLY A 75 -6.05 -2.06 3.31
N TYR A 76 -5.13 -1.73 2.42
CA TYR A 76 -5.39 -0.84 1.30
C TYR A 76 -5.78 -1.63 0.05
N VAL A 77 -6.84 -1.20 -0.62
CA VAL A 77 -7.26 -1.72 -1.92
C VAL A 77 -7.32 -0.58 -2.92
N PHE A 78 -6.62 -0.74 -4.01
CA PHE A 78 -6.59 0.18 -5.15
C PHE A 78 -7.27 -0.48 -6.33
N ASP A 79 -8.37 0.10 -6.79
CA ASP A 79 -9.18 -0.45 -7.88
C ASP A 79 -9.33 0.57 -9.00
N HIS A 80 -8.96 0.19 -10.23
CA HIS A 80 -8.94 1.06 -11.40
C HIS A 80 -8.14 2.36 -11.19
N CYS A 81 -7.09 2.31 -10.37
CA CYS A 81 -6.24 3.46 -10.12
C CYS A 81 -5.13 3.57 -11.17
N ARG A 82 -4.66 4.81 -11.37
CA ARG A 82 -3.50 5.11 -12.19
C ARG A 82 -2.33 5.46 -11.26
N LEU A 83 -1.23 4.72 -11.36
CA LEU A 83 -0.02 4.95 -10.59
C LEU A 83 1.01 5.65 -11.49
N THR A 84 1.12 6.96 -11.35
CA THR A 84 1.88 7.87 -12.20
C THR A 84 2.90 8.68 -11.40
N GLY A 85 3.64 9.58 -12.03
CA GLY A 85 4.57 10.47 -11.38
C GLY A 85 5.50 11.17 -12.36
N ASN A 86 6.42 11.95 -11.82
CA ASN A 86 7.51 12.58 -12.58
C ASN A 86 8.89 11.98 -12.24
N CYS A 87 8.89 10.78 -11.67
CA CYS A 87 10.10 10.03 -11.34
C CYS A 87 10.70 9.37 -12.58
N PRO A 88 12.03 9.20 -12.64
CA PRO A 88 12.66 8.36 -13.65
C PRO A 88 12.14 6.92 -13.61
N ASP A 89 12.27 6.20 -14.73
CA ASP A 89 11.87 4.81 -14.83
C ASP A 89 12.55 3.93 -13.77
N ARG A 90 11.79 2.96 -13.24
CA ARG A 90 12.27 1.96 -12.28
C ARG A 90 12.79 2.53 -10.95
N THR A 91 12.27 3.66 -10.50
CA THR A 91 12.70 4.31 -9.25
C THR A 91 11.60 4.45 -8.19
N VAL A 92 10.41 3.90 -8.44
CA VAL A 92 9.28 3.97 -7.51
C VAL A 92 8.80 2.57 -7.14
N MET A 93 8.45 2.35 -5.90
CA MET A 93 7.85 1.10 -5.42
C MET A 93 6.38 1.28 -5.04
N LEU A 94 5.60 0.20 -5.19
CA LEU A 94 4.17 0.17 -4.86
C LEU A 94 3.95 0.23 -3.35
N SER A 95 4.69 -0.60 -2.61
CA SER A 95 4.50 -0.72 -1.16
C SER A 95 5.75 -1.22 -0.45
N ARG A 96 5.82 -0.86 0.86
CA ARG A 96 6.72 -1.48 1.82
C ARG A 96 6.03 -1.63 3.18
N PRO A 97 6.36 -2.66 4.00
CA PRO A 97 5.62 -2.94 5.22
C PRO A 97 6.08 -2.03 6.37
N TRP A 98 5.26 -1.05 6.77
CA TRP A 98 5.55 -0.33 8.01
C TRP A 98 5.46 -1.28 9.22
N ARG A 99 4.48 -2.21 9.19
CA ARG A 99 4.37 -3.33 10.13
C ARG A 99 4.31 -4.64 9.34
N ILE A 100 4.71 -5.73 9.97
CA ILE A 100 4.86 -7.04 9.31
C ILE A 100 3.56 -7.62 8.74
N TYR A 101 2.40 -7.19 9.22
CA TYR A 101 1.07 -7.59 8.70
C TYR A 101 0.53 -6.64 7.62
N ALA A 102 1.40 -5.83 7.01
CA ALA A 102 1.02 -4.89 5.97
C ALA A 102 0.20 -5.54 4.84
N LYS A 103 -0.90 -4.87 4.42
CA LYS A 103 -1.75 -5.36 3.32
C LYS A 103 -2.00 -4.26 2.31
N ALA A 104 -1.70 -4.55 1.04
CA ALA A 104 -2.01 -3.69 -0.10
C ALA A 104 -2.34 -4.52 -1.34
N VAL A 105 -3.48 -4.28 -1.95
CA VAL A 105 -3.98 -5.00 -3.11
C VAL A 105 -4.26 -4.02 -4.24
N PHE A 106 -3.77 -4.34 -5.43
CA PHE A 106 -3.93 -3.53 -6.64
C PHE A 106 -4.76 -4.31 -7.67
N LEU A 107 -5.91 -3.77 -8.03
CA LEU A 107 -6.87 -4.38 -8.95
C LEU A 107 -7.05 -3.48 -10.17
N ASN A 108 -6.93 -4.03 -11.37
CA ASN A 108 -7.21 -3.31 -12.62
C ASN A 108 -6.44 -1.98 -12.76
N CYS A 109 -5.28 -1.84 -12.11
CA CYS A 109 -4.52 -0.60 -12.06
C CYS A 109 -3.64 -0.42 -13.29
N GLU A 110 -3.52 0.82 -13.75
CA GLU A 110 -2.50 1.24 -14.71
C GLU A 110 -1.21 1.62 -13.97
N MET A 111 -0.10 1.01 -14.33
CA MET A 111 1.21 1.19 -13.69
C MET A 111 2.22 1.75 -14.69
N SER A 112 2.66 3.00 -14.48
CA SER A 112 3.63 3.65 -15.35
C SER A 112 5.05 3.09 -15.20
N GLY A 113 5.93 3.33 -16.17
CA GLY A 113 7.30 2.79 -16.27
C GLY A 113 8.22 3.16 -15.09
N GLN A 114 7.89 4.17 -14.31
CA GLN A 114 8.64 4.55 -13.12
C GLN A 114 8.62 3.49 -12.01
N ILE A 115 7.65 2.56 -12.02
CA ILE A 115 7.54 1.50 -11.02
C ILE A 115 8.63 0.46 -11.27
N THR A 116 9.36 0.09 -10.21
CA THR A 116 10.41 -0.93 -10.28
C THR A 116 9.85 -2.29 -10.69
N GLU A 117 10.68 -3.14 -11.29
CA GLU A 117 10.25 -4.49 -11.68
C GLU A 117 9.83 -5.34 -10.47
N THR A 118 10.49 -5.17 -9.33
CA THR A 118 10.12 -5.85 -8.08
C THR A 118 8.81 -5.31 -7.49
N GLY A 119 8.49 -4.03 -7.69
CA GLY A 119 7.27 -3.36 -7.23
C GLY A 119 7.15 -3.22 -5.73
N PHE A 120 7.62 -4.17 -4.95
CA PHE A 120 7.47 -4.22 -3.50
C PHE A 120 8.82 -4.39 -2.80
N SER A 121 8.92 -3.86 -1.59
CA SER A 121 10.07 -4.01 -0.70
C SER A 121 9.62 -4.63 0.61
N ASP A 122 10.46 -5.43 1.23
CA ASP A 122 10.25 -5.97 2.58
C ASP A 122 10.75 -5.03 3.69
N TRP A 123 11.39 -3.93 3.32
CA TRP A 123 12.00 -2.98 4.24
C TRP A 123 12.99 -3.65 5.23
N ASN A 124 13.73 -4.65 4.76
CA ASN A 124 14.63 -5.49 5.56
C ASN A 124 13.93 -6.19 6.75
N LYS A 125 12.66 -6.56 6.57
CA LYS A 125 11.86 -7.29 7.55
C LYS A 125 11.47 -8.63 6.93
N GLU A 126 12.41 -9.57 6.92
CA GLU A 126 12.20 -10.91 6.31
C GLU A 126 10.97 -11.62 6.90
N GLU A 127 10.69 -11.40 8.18
CA GLU A 127 9.51 -11.93 8.85
C GLU A 127 8.19 -11.45 8.23
N SER A 128 8.22 -10.35 7.46
CA SER A 128 7.04 -9.87 6.75
C SER A 128 6.66 -10.73 5.56
N HIS A 129 7.55 -11.58 5.04
CA HIS A 129 7.27 -12.44 3.90
C HIS A 129 6.13 -13.43 4.18
N ASP A 130 6.02 -13.90 5.42
CA ASP A 130 4.98 -14.85 5.85
C ASP A 130 3.70 -14.17 6.35
N THR A 131 3.75 -12.87 6.63
CA THR A 131 2.67 -12.18 7.36
C THR A 131 2.05 -11.03 6.59
N CYS A 132 2.78 -10.37 5.69
CA CYS A 132 2.21 -9.34 4.83
C CYS A 132 1.33 -9.96 3.74
N TYR A 133 0.44 -9.16 3.17
CA TYR A 133 -0.36 -9.57 2.03
C TYR A 133 -0.30 -8.50 0.96
N TYR A 134 0.54 -8.72 -0.02
CA TYR A 134 0.62 -7.90 -1.22
C TYR A 134 0.07 -8.68 -2.40
N ALA A 135 -0.82 -8.08 -3.17
CA ALA A 135 -1.45 -8.76 -4.28
C ALA A 135 -1.74 -7.83 -5.46
N GLU A 136 -1.77 -8.40 -6.64
CA GLU A 136 -2.11 -7.74 -7.89
C GLU A 136 -3.10 -8.60 -8.68
N TYR A 137 -4.05 -7.95 -9.39
CA TYR A 137 -4.97 -8.59 -10.30
C TYR A 137 -5.24 -7.70 -11.50
N ASN A 138 -5.10 -8.27 -12.71
CA ASN A 138 -5.46 -7.62 -13.97
C ASN A 138 -4.87 -6.19 -14.13
N CYS A 139 -3.71 -5.92 -13.53
CA CYS A 139 -2.99 -4.67 -13.73
C CYS A 139 -2.31 -4.65 -15.10
N HIS A 140 -1.96 -3.46 -15.57
CA HIS A 140 -1.35 -3.27 -16.89
C HIS A 140 -0.39 -2.06 -16.89
N GLY A 141 0.29 -1.87 -18.01
CA GLY A 141 1.26 -0.79 -18.20
C GLY A 141 2.71 -1.25 -18.00
N GLU A 142 3.65 -0.35 -18.31
CA GLU A 142 5.09 -0.69 -18.32
C GLU A 142 5.64 -1.05 -16.93
N GLY A 143 5.02 -0.55 -15.86
CA GLY A 143 5.38 -0.85 -14.47
C GLY A 143 4.85 -2.18 -13.96
N TYR A 144 3.93 -2.83 -14.68
CA TYR A 144 3.39 -4.12 -14.31
C TYR A 144 4.24 -5.26 -14.88
N VAL A 145 5.09 -5.85 -14.04
CA VAL A 145 6.03 -6.93 -14.40
C VAL A 145 5.86 -8.08 -13.41
N PRO A 146 4.72 -8.82 -13.45
CA PRO A 146 4.36 -9.80 -12.42
C PRO A 146 5.40 -10.92 -12.24
N GLN A 147 6.09 -11.33 -13.31
CA GLN A 147 7.13 -12.37 -13.26
C GLN A 147 8.42 -11.92 -12.53
N LYS A 148 8.55 -10.66 -12.20
CA LYS A 148 9.70 -10.10 -11.45
C LYS A 148 9.32 -9.71 -10.01
N ARG A 149 8.06 -9.86 -9.63
CA ARG A 149 7.62 -9.60 -8.26
C ARG A 149 8.26 -10.60 -7.30
N PRO A 150 8.54 -10.20 -6.05
CA PRO A 150 9.02 -11.13 -5.02
C PRO A 150 8.04 -12.30 -4.78
N PRO A 151 8.51 -13.46 -4.34
CA PRO A 151 7.65 -14.65 -4.13
C PRO A 151 6.49 -14.45 -3.14
N TYR A 152 6.60 -13.48 -2.23
CA TYR A 152 5.56 -13.14 -1.26
C TYR A 152 4.45 -12.22 -1.82
N VAL A 153 4.52 -11.89 -3.11
CA VAL A 153 3.49 -11.10 -3.80
C VAL A 153 2.57 -12.02 -4.58
N HIS A 154 1.28 -11.93 -4.33
CA HIS A 154 0.28 -12.80 -4.94
C HIS A 154 -0.22 -12.22 -6.26
N GLN A 155 -0.36 -13.07 -7.26
CA GLN A 155 -1.12 -12.76 -8.47
C GLN A 155 -2.48 -13.43 -8.34
N LEU A 156 -3.53 -12.64 -8.14
CA LEU A 156 -4.86 -13.17 -7.83
C LEU A 156 -5.54 -13.74 -9.09
N THR A 157 -6.33 -14.77 -8.87
CA THR A 157 -7.36 -15.21 -9.82
C THR A 157 -8.57 -14.27 -9.76
N GLU A 158 -9.45 -14.37 -10.76
CA GLU A 158 -10.72 -13.61 -10.78
C GLU A 158 -11.56 -13.87 -9.51
N ALA A 159 -11.69 -15.12 -9.12
CA ALA A 159 -12.47 -15.49 -7.94
C ALA A 159 -11.87 -14.93 -6.63
N GLU A 160 -10.55 -14.85 -6.53
CA GLU A 160 -9.89 -14.21 -5.38
C GLU A 160 -10.06 -12.69 -5.39
N ALA A 161 -9.99 -12.06 -6.57
CA ALA A 161 -10.19 -10.62 -6.73
C ALA A 161 -11.62 -10.18 -6.35
N GLU A 162 -12.63 -11.03 -6.57
CA GLU A 162 -14.01 -10.80 -6.13
C GLU A 162 -14.18 -10.63 -4.61
N GLU A 163 -13.20 -11.09 -3.81
CA GLU A 163 -13.19 -10.84 -2.36
C GLU A 163 -12.81 -9.39 -2.01
N TYR A 164 -12.33 -8.60 -2.96
CA TYR A 164 -11.86 -7.23 -2.74
C TYR A 164 -12.79 -6.17 -3.35
N THR A 165 -14.08 -6.47 -3.52
CA THR A 165 -15.04 -5.44 -3.91
C THR A 165 -15.17 -4.36 -2.84
N MET A 166 -15.48 -3.13 -3.26
CA MET A 166 -15.64 -1.99 -2.35
C MET A 166 -16.62 -2.32 -1.21
N GLU A 167 -17.73 -2.99 -1.51
CA GLU A 167 -18.73 -3.37 -0.52
C GLU A 167 -18.16 -4.35 0.52
N LYS A 168 -17.49 -5.41 0.09
CA LYS A 168 -16.89 -6.39 1.00
C LYS A 168 -15.80 -5.77 1.88
N VAL A 169 -14.96 -4.91 1.29
CA VAL A 169 -13.84 -4.28 2.00
C VAL A 169 -14.33 -3.28 3.03
N LEU A 170 -15.25 -2.39 2.65
CA LEU A 170 -15.72 -1.32 3.54
C LEU A 170 -16.75 -1.80 4.58
N ASN A 171 -17.41 -2.95 4.38
CA ASN A 171 -18.33 -3.52 5.36
C ASN A 171 -17.67 -4.56 6.28
N ALA A 172 -16.41 -4.92 6.05
CA ALA A 172 -15.70 -5.85 6.91
C ALA A 172 -15.61 -5.33 8.36
N PRO A 173 -15.65 -6.21 9.38
CA PRO A 173 -15.48 -5.79 10.75
C PRO A 173 -14.17 -5.01 10.96
N VAL A 174 -14.24 -3.94 11.74
CA VAL A 174 -13.06 -3.21 12.22
C VAL A 174 -12.79 -3.70 13.64
N TYR A 175 -11.66 -4.33 13.81
CA TYR A 175 -11.26 -4.84 15.12
C TYR A 175 -10.55 -3.75 15.93
N PRO A 176 -10.77 -3.68 17.25
CA PRO A 176 -10.00 -2.79 18.10
C PRO A 176 -8.51 -3.14 18.01
N ALA A 177 -7.67 -2.14 18.23
CA ALA A 177 -6.23 -2.36 18.32
C ALA A 177 -5.94 -3.50 19.32
N GLU A 178 -5.14 -4.46 18.93
CA GLU A 178 -4.57 -5.40 19.87
C GLU A 178 -3.77 -4.61 20.92
N PRO A 179 -3.85 -4.99 22.18
CA PRO A 179 -3.14 -4.28 23.26
C PRO A 179 -1.63 -4.31 23.11
#